data_aa23423ca968d20cbcd0337f4f6bfffd
#
_entry.id   aa23423ca968d20cbcd0337f4f6bfffd
#
_cell.length_a   1.000
_cell.length_b   1.000
_cell.length_c   1.000
_cell.angle_alpha   90.00
_cell.angle_beta   90.00
_cell.angle_gamma   90.00
#
_symmetry.space_group_name_H-M   'P 1'
#
loop_
_entity.id
_entity.type
_entity.pdbx_description
1 polymer ?
#
loop_
_entity_poly.entity_id
_entity_poly.type
_entity_poly.pdbx_seq_one_letter_code
_entity_poly.pdbx_strand_id
1 'polypeptide(L)'
;MPRDIKSKDLRIRRTYKLLLNSMITMLNRKNFNHITVNDLCEEALISRATFYVHFNDKYDLLKYCLSDLNTDFIEVAQEYKKIETRINQFISKNKKMIANVITDANMETLGLIHSFIFSDVAFFIKKNGCHIKEANYAVLANFCAGGIVNLIILLVKEEFPSDKVMNSFTYNMIKYIITCEDNRNI
;
A
#
# COMPACT_ATOMS: atom_id res chain seq x y z
N MET A 1 12.47 1.03 -10.62
CA MET A 1 12.69 -0.07 -9.66
C MET A 1 13.95 0.21 -8.88
N PRO A 2 13.91 0.26 -7.54
CA PRO A 2 15.12 0.40 -6.75
C PRO A 2 16.06 -0.76 -7.07
N ARG A 3 17.34 -0.44 -7.22
CA ARG A 3 18.37 -1.44 -7.55
C ARG A 3 18.52 -2.43 -6.38
N ASP A 4 17.83 -3.55 -6.49
CA ASP A 4 18.27 -4.85 -5.99
C ASP A 4 18.28 -5.14 -4.48
N ILE A 5 17.08 -5.40 -3.91
CA ILE A 5 16.96 -6.17 -2.66
C ILE A 5 17.51 -7.60 -2.83
N LYS A 6 17.51 -8.12 -4.06
CA LYS A 6 18.15 -9.37 -4.45
C LYS A 6 19.66 -9.25 -4.66
N SER A 7 20.25 -8.07 -4.36
CA SER A 7 21.69 -7.92 -4.37
C SER A 7 22.33 -8.96 -3.46
N LYS A 8 23.30 -9.70 -3.99
CA LYS A 8 24.14 -10.61 -3.20
C LYS A 8 25.03 -9.85 -2.21
N ASP A 9 25.13 -8.51 -2.33
CA ASP A 9 25.92 -7.67 -1.43
C ASP A 9 25.13 -7.41 -0.12
N LEU A 10 25.61 -7.98 0.97
CA LEU A 10 25.05 -7.85 2.30
C LEU A 10 25.03 -6.40 2.81
N ARG A 11 25.96 -5.54 2.34
CA ARG A 11 26.02 -4.12 2.74
C ARG A 11 24.82 -3.37 2.17
N ILE A 12 24.51 -3.58 0.90
CA ILE A 12 23.34 -2.99 0.23
C ILE A 12 22.06 -3.42 0.95
N ARG A 13 21.87 -4.71 1.18
CA ARG A 13 20.71 -5.23 1.91
C ARG A 13 20.56 -4.63 3.30
N ARG A 14 21.67 -4.46 4.01
CA ARG A 14 21.67 -3.83 5.34
C ARG A 14 21.22 -2.37 5.26
N THR A 15 21.72 -1.59 4.30
CA THR A 15 21.33 -0.19 4.11
C THR A 15 19.84 -0.06 3.80
N TYR A 16 19.30 -0.88 2.90
CA TYR A 16 17.85 -0.91 2.62
C TYR A 16 17.03 -1.19 3.88
N LYS A 17 17.43 -2.19 4.68
CA LYS A 17 16.74 -2.53 5.92
C LYS A 17 16.78 -1.40 6.96
N LEU A 18 17.92 -0.71 7.08
CA LEU A 18 18.04 0.45 7.97
C LEU A 18 17.13 1.59 7.53
N LEU A 19 17.10 1.91 6.23
CA LEU A 19 16.23 2.96 5.68
C LEU A 19 14.74 2.60 5.76
N LEU A 20 14.37 1.34 5.52
CA LEU A 20 13.00 0.86 5.72
C LEU A 20 12.56 1.06 7.17
N ASN A 21 13.36 0.60 8.12
CA ASN A 21 13.08 0.75 9.55
C ASN A 21 13.00 2.23 9.97
N SER A 22 13.88 3.08 9.45
CA SER A 22 13.85 4.53 9.74
C SER A 22 12.54 5.16 9.25
N MET A 23 12.09 4.84 8.04
CA MET A 23 10.81 5.33 7.52
C MET A 23 9.63 4.88 8.40
N ILE A 24 9.55 3.60 8.75
CA ILE A 24 8.50 3.06 9.62
C ILE A 24 8.53 3.73 11.00
N THR A 25 9.70 3.91 11.58
CA THR A 25 9.87 4.58 12.87
C THR A 25 9.40 6.02 12.81
N MET A 26 9.81 6.76 11.78
CA MET A 26 9.41 8.15 11.59
C MET A 26 7.93 8.31 11.33
N LEU A 27 7.32 7.43 10.52
CA LEU A 27 5.88 7.42 10.28
C LEU A 27 5.05 7.11 11.53
N ASN A 28 5.63 6.44 12.53
CA ASN A 28 4.97 6.28 13.84
C ASN A 28 5.11 7.50 14.77
N ARG A 29 5.95 8.50 14.40
CA ARG A 29 6.20 9.70 15.22
C ARG A 29 5.52 10.95 14.64
N LYS A 30 5.58 11.17 13.32
CA LYS A 30 5.10 12.39 12.64
C LYS A 30 4.58 12.12 11.24
N ASN A 31 3.78 13.06 10.72
CA ASN A 31 3.22 12.99 9.36
C ASN A 31 4.33 12.95 8.30
N PHE A 32 4.09 12.20 7.23
CA PHE A 32 5.04 12.01 6.13
C PHE A 32 5.51 13.33 5.51
N ASN A 33 4.61 14.33 5.39
CA ASN A 33 4.98 15.63 4.84
C ASN A 33 6.10 16.31 5.64
N HIS A 34 6.15 16.11 6.95
CA HIS A 34 7.16 16.67 7.86
C HIS A 34 8.41 15.81 8.02
N ILE A 35 8.46 14.63 7.38
CA ILE A 35 9.66 13.80 7.35
C ILE A 35 10.60 14.33 6.26
N THR A 36 11.86 14.57 6.63
CA THR A 36 12.92 14.97 5.70
C THR A 36 13.89 13.82 5.46
N VAL A 37 14.66 13.90 4.36
CA VAL A 37 15.75 12.94 4.11
C VAL A 37 16.79 12.98 5.23
N ASN A 38 16.98 14.15 5.85
CA ASN A 38 17.90 14.29 6.99
C ASN A 38 17.45 13.49 8.20
N ASP A 39 16.15 13.60 8.57
CA ASP A 39 15.56 12.79 9.64
C ASP A 39 15.76 11.28 9.41
N LEU A 40 15.54 10.82 8.16
CA LEU A 40 15.69 9.42 7.79
C LEU A 40 17.15 8.95 7.88
N CYS A 41 18.10 9.79 7.48
CA CYS A 41 19.52 9.50 7.56
C CYS A 41 20.02 9.43 9.01
N GLU A 42 19.56 10.36 9.84
CA GLU A 42 19.88 10.39 11.27
C GLU A 42 19.33 9.15 11.99
N GLU A 43 18.06 8.80 11.77
CA GLU A 43 17.44 7.62 12.37
C GLU A 43 18.10 6.31 11.87
N ALA A 44 18.51 6.25 10.59
CA ALA A 44 19.18 5.09 10.00
C ALA A 44 20.68 5.02 10.30
N LEU A 45 21.27 6.07 10.90
CA LEU A 45 22.71 6.20 11.15
C LEU A 45 23.55 6.06 9.86
N ILE A 46 23.11 6.69 8.77
CA ILE A 46 23.82 6.73 7.49
C ILE A 46 24.03 8.17 7.01
N SER A 47 24.97 8.37 6.10
CA SER A 47 25.17 9.66 5.45
C SER A 47 24.10 9.94 4.39
N ARG A 48 23.82 11.23 4.12
CA ARG A 48 22.97 11.65 2.99
C ARG A 48 23.51 11.15 1.65
N ALA A 49 24.82 11.11 1.49
CA ALA A 49 25.44 10.56 0.29
C ALA A 49 25.06 9.08 0.10
N THR A 50 25.10 8.29 1.19
CA THR A 50 24.64 6.90 1.17
C THR A 50 23.16 6.79 0.83
N PHE A 51 22.29 7.67 1.36
CA PHE A 51 20.88 7.69 1.00
C PHE A 51 20.68 7.86 -0.51
N TYR A 52 21.30 8.90 -1.09
CA TYR A 52 21.15 9.23 -2.52
C TYR A 52 21.78 8.23 -3.48
N VAL A 53 22.62 7.32 -3.01
CA VAL A 53 23.06 6.14 -3.80
C VAL A 53 21.91 5.17 -4.05
N HIS A 54 20.95 5.09 -3.13
CA HIS A 54 19.88 4.09 -3.14
C HIS A 54 18.50 4.65 -3.52
N PHE A 55 18.18 5.87 -3.11
CA PHE A 55 16.89 6.53 -3.29
C PHE A 55 17.05 7.97 -3.77
N ASN A 56 16.20 8.41 -4.68
CA ASN A 56 16.22 9.77 -5.21
C ASN A 56 15.69 10.78 -4.17
N ASP A 57 14.68 10.38 -3.42
CA ASP A 57 14.00 11.20 -2.41
C ASP A 57 13.22 10.33 -1.41
N LYS A 58 12.50 10.98 -0.48
CA LYS A 58 11.69 10.30 0.53
C LYS A 58 10.48 9.57 -0.07
N TYR A 59 9.96 10.01 -1.23
CA TYR A 59 8.83 9.37 -1.91
C TYR A 59 9.26 8.06 -2.56
N ASP A 60 10.46 8.01 -3.13
CA ASP A 60 11.06 6.79 -3.67
C ASP A 60 11.26 5.73 -2.55
N LEU A 61 11.72 6.17 -1.37
CA LEU A 61 11.80 5.30 -0.19
C LEU A 61 10.41 4.88 0.31
N LEU A 62 9.40 5.77 0.34
CA LEU A 62 8.03 5.41 0.72
C LEU A 62 7.46 4.35 -0.23
N LYS A 63 7.64 4.53 -1.53
CA LYS A 63 7.22 3.55 -2.55
C LYS A 63 7.86 2.18 -2.31
N TYR A 64 9.14 2.17 -1.96
CA TYR A 64 9.84 0.95 -1.57
C TYR A 64 9.23 0.30 -0.33
N CYS A 65 8.97 1.10 0.73
CA CYS A 65 8.34 0.61 1.96
C CYS A 65 6.96 0.00 1.70
N LEU A 66 6.13 0.64 0.88
CA LEU A 66 4.81 0.11 0.49
C LEU A 66 4.95 -1.23 -0.24
N SER A 67 5.93 -1.35 -1.14
CA SER A 67 6.20 -2.60 -1.88
C SER A 67 6.70 -3.73 -0.98
N ASP A 68 7.51 -3.42 0.03
CA ASP A 68 8.01 -4.40 1.00
C ASP A 68 6.88 -4.94 1.90
N LEU A 69 5.98 -4.04 2.35
CA LEU A 69 4.80 -4.42 3.10
C LEU A 69 3.84 -5.33 2.30
N ASN A 70 3.85 -5.22 0.98
CA ASN A 70 2.96 -5.98 0.10
C ASN A 70 3.39 -7.43 -0.15
N THR A 71 4.67 -7.74 -0.03
CA THR A 71 5.13 -9.14 -0.21
C THR A 71 4.43 -10.08 0.76
N ASP A 72 4.11 -9.61 1.98
CA ASP A 72 3.36 -10.38 2.97
C ASP A 72 1.87 -10.54 2.60
N PHE A 73 1.29 -9.61 1.81
CA PHE A 73 -0.12 -9.66 1.39
C PHE A 73 -0.39 -10.60 0.22
N ILE A 74 0.49 -10.61 -0.78
CA ILE A 74 0.28 -11.37 -2.04
C ILE A 74 0.36 -12.88 -1.79
N GLU A 75 1.26 -13.35 -0.93
CA GLU A 75 1.39 -14.78 -0.62
C GLU A 75 0.15 -15.35 0.06
N VAL A 76 -0.65 -14.50 0.70
CA VAL A 76 -1.79 -14.90 1.51
C VAL A 76 -3.14 -14.74 0.82
N ALA A 77 -3.20 -14.04 -0.28
CA ALA A 77 -4.42 -13.82 -1.08
C ALA A 77 -5.02 -15.11 -1.68
N GLN A 78 -4.55 -16.29 -1.29
CA GLN A 78 -5.08 -17.56 -1.78
C GLN A 78 -6.42 -17.98 -1.15
N GLU A 79 -6.82 -17.37 -0.02
CA GLU A 79 -8.11 -17.64 0.61
C GLU A 79 -8.88 -16.34 0.91
N TYR A 80 -9.94 -16.09 0.15
CA TYR A 80 -10.79 -14.88 0.25
C TYR A 80 -11.23 -14.50 1.68
N LYS A 81 -11.61 -15.49 2.51
CA LYS A 81 -12.04 -15.23 3.91
C LYS A 81 -10.91 -14.76 4.82
N LYS A 82 -9.66 -15.05 4.47
CA LYS A 82 -8.50 -14.62 5.26
C LYS A 82 -8.03 -13.21 4.88
N ILE A 83 -8.36 -12.73 3.67
CA ILE A 83 -7.97 -11.38 3.20
C ILE A 83 -8.60 -10.31 4.09
N GLU A 84 -9.91 -10.38 4.33
CA GLU A 84 -10.62 -9.41 5.18
C GLU A 84 -10.00 -9.30 6.57
N THR A 85 -9.84 -10.44 7.25
CA THR A 85 -9.27 -10.49 8.59
C THR A 85 -7.86 -9.90 8.64
N ARG A 86 -7.06 -10.12 7.61
CA ARG A 86 -5.67 -9.63 7.54
C ARG A 86 -5.57 -8.16 7.21
N ILE A 87 -6.39 -7.66 6.28
CA ILE A 87 -6.50 -6.21 6.02
C ILE A 87 -6.84 -5.49 7.32
N ASN A 88 -7.81 -6.01 8.07
CA ASN A 88 -8.21 -5.44 9.35
C ASN A 88 -7.11 -5.47 10.39
N GLN A 89 -6.43 -6.61 10.53
CA GLN A 89 -5.28 -6.74 11.43
C GLN A 89 -4.15 -5.80 11.04
N PHE A 90 -3.87 -5.67 9.74
CA PHE A 90 -2.85 -4.76 9.24
C PHE A 90 -3.21 -3.29 9.52
N ILE A 91 -4.44 -2.87 9.20
CA ILE A 91 -4.91 -1.50 9.45
C ILE A 91 -4.90 -1.21 10.95
N SER A 92 -5.46 -2.09 11.77
CA SER A 92 -5.50 -1.90 13.24
C SER A 92 -4.09 -1.80 13.84
N LYS A 93 -3.18 -2.68 13.42
CA LYS A 93 -1.79 -2.69 13.89
C LYS A 93 -1.01 -1.45 13.47
N ASN A 94 -1.30 -0.91 12.28
CA ASN A 94 -0.55 0.17 11.67
C ASN A 94 -1.34 1.48 11.57
N LYS A 95 -2.47 1.61 12.31
CA LYS A 95 -3.39 2.76 12.21
C LYS A 95 -2.67 4.10 12.27
N LYS A 96 -1.77 4.28 13.24
CA LYS A 96 -1.01 5.52 13.42
C LYS A 96 -0.07 5.80 12.25
N MET A 97 0.64 4.79 11.76
CA MET A 97 1.52 4.92 10.60
C MET A 97 0.71 5.30 9.34
N ILE A 98 -0.41 4.62 9.10
CA ILE A 98 -1.31 4.89 7.96
C ILE A 98 -1.87 6.31 8.08
N ALA A 99 -2.32 6.72 9.27
CA ALA A 99 -2.79 8.07 9.54
C ALA A 99 -1.72 9.12 9.18
N ASN A 100 -0.48 8.91 9.63
CA ASN A 100 0.61 9.83 9.38
C ASN A 100 1.08 9.89 7.91
N VAL A 101 0.74 8.88 7.10
CA VAL A 101 0.96 8.93 5.65
C VAL A 101 -0.18 9.70 4.95
N ILE A 102 -1.43 9.53 5.41
CA ILE A 102 -2.62 10.02 4.71
C ILE A 102 -3.03 11.42 5.19
N THR A 103 -2.87 11.73 6.49
CA THR A 103 -3.21 13.05 7.02
C THR A 103 -2.33 14.11 6.37
N ASP A 104 -2.98 15.12 5.77
CA ASP A 104 -2.32 16.19 5.01
C ASP A 104 -1.51 15.69 3.81
N ALA A 105 -1.83 14.49 3.29
CA ALA A 105 -1.16 13.94 2.12
C ALA A 105 -1.34 14.87 0.92
N ASN A 106 -0.22 15.23 0.29
CA ASN A 106 -0.24 15.93 -0.99
C ASN A 106 -0.61 14.99 -2.14
N MET A 107 -0.85 15.55 -3.34
CA MET A 107 -1.24 14.77 -4.51
C MET A 107 -0.22 13.71 -4.90
N GLU A 108 1.06 13.95 -4.66
CA GLU A 108 2.14 13.00 -4.94
C GLU A 108 2.04 11.77 -4.03
N THR A 109 1.86 11.99 -2.71
CA THR A 109 1.67 10.91 -1.74
C THR A 109 0.41 10.10 -2.04
N LEU A 110 -0.72 10.77 -2.31
CA LEU A 110 -1.97 10.10 -2.68
C LEU A 110 -1.83 9.30 -3.98
N GLY A 111 -1.14 9.85 -4.97
CA GLY A 111 -0.84 9.16 -6.22
C GLY A 111 0.01 7.90 -6.03
N LEU A 112 0.99 7.93 -5.12
CA LEU A 112 1.79 6.75 -4.76
C LEU A 112 0.94 5.66 -4.11
N ILE A 113 0.09 6.03 -3.13
CA ILE A 113 -0.80 5.10 -2.44
C ILE A 113 -1.80 4.50 -3.43
N HIS A 114 -2.41 5.35 -4.28
CA HIS A 114 -3.33 4.90 -5.31
C HIS A 114 -2.67 3.92 -6.29
N SER A 115 -1.48 4.24 -6.80
CA SER A 115 -0.75 3.38 -7.74
C SER A 115 -0.38 2.04 -7.12
N PHE A 116 -0.07 2.04 -5.84
CA PHE A 116 0.22 0.84 -5.07
C PHE A 116 -1.03 -0.06 -4.98
N ILE A 117 -2.14 0.49 -4.51
CA ILE A 117 -3.42 -0.23 -4.38
C ILE A 117 -3.93 -0.69 -5.75
N PHE A 118 -3.79 0.16 -6.79
CA PHE A 118 -4.15 -0.20 -8.16
C PHE A 118 -3.41 -1.46 -8.64
N SER A 119 -2.10 -1.54 -8.39
CA SER A 119 -1.30 -2.70 -8.79
C SER A 119 -1.79 -3.99 -8.14
N ASP A 120 -2.17 -3.93 -6.87
CA ASP A 120 -2.69 -5.09 -6.13
C ASP A 120 -4.07 -5.49 -6.59
N VAL A 121 -4.97 -4.53 -6.75
CA VAL A 121 -6.33 -4.77 -7.27
C VAL A 121 -6.25 -5.35 -8.68
N ALA A 122 -5.42 -4.78 -9.55
CA ALA A 122 -5.23 -5.26 -10.91
C ALA A 122 -4.71 -6.71 -10.94
N PHE A 123 -3.72 -7.02 -10.10
CA PHE A 123 -3.19 -8.38 -9.97
C PHE A 123 -4.28 -9.35 -9.47
N PHE A 124 -5.04 -8.94 -8.46
CA PHE A 124 -6.10 -9.74 -7.87
C PHE A 124 -7.22 -10.06 -8.87
N ILE A 125 -7.72 -9.05 -9.59
CA ILE A 125 -8.76 -9.21 -10.63
C ILE A 125 -8.24 -10.17 -11.72
N LYS A 126 -6.99 -10.00 -12.19
CA LYS A 126 -6.39 -10.85 -13.21
C LYS A 126 -6.26 -12.32 -12.78
N LYS A 127 -5.86 -12.55 -11.53
CA LYS A 127 -5.64 -13.90 -10.98
C LYS A 127 -6.95 -14.69 -10.83
N ASN A 128 -8.06 -14.00 -10.53
CA ASN A 128 -9.33 -14.64 -10.22
C ASN A 128 -10.26 -14.83 -11.45
N GLY A 129 -9.71 -14.65 -12.66
CA GLY A 129 -10.38 -15.09 -13.90
C GLY A 129 -11.61 -14.26 -14.29
N CYS A 130 -11.69 -13.00 -13.86
CA CYS A 130 -12.75 -12.12 -14.35
C CYS A 130 -12.68 -12.02 -15.88
N HIS A 131 -13.73 -12.47 -16.58
CA HIS A 131 -13.87 -12.37 -18.04
C HIS A 131 -14.20 -10.93 -18.49
N ILE A 132 -13.47 -9.95 -17.94
CA ILE A 132 -13.63 -8.55 -18.30
C ILE A 132 -12.75 -8.28 -19.54
N LYS A 133 -13.32 -7.60 -20.53
CA LYS A 133 -12.52 -7.14 -21.69
C LYS A 133 -11.34 -6.31 -21.22
N GLU A 134 -10.18 -6.52 -21.81
CA GLU A 134 -8.91 -5.90 -21.39
C GLU A 134 -8.99 -4.37 -21.25
N ALA A 135 -9.75 -3.70 -22.10
CA ALA A 135 -10.01 -2.26 -22.02
C ALA A 135 -10.76 -1.83 -20.74
N ASN A 136 -11.65 -2.66 -20.21
CA ASN A 136 -12.45 -2.34 -19.01
C ASN A 136 -11.70 -2.67 -17.72
N TYR A 137 -10.67 -3.48 -17.82
CA TYR A 137 -9.88 -3.97 -16.70
C TYR A 137 -9.17 -2.84 -15.94
N ALA A 138 -8.47 -1.97 -16.68
CA ALA A 138 -7.77 -0.83 -16.10
C ALA A 138 -8.74 0.17 -15.47
N VAL A 139 -9.90 0.40 -16.09
CA VAL A 139 -10.95 1.28 -15.56
C VAL A 139 -11.48 0.74 -14.24
N LEU A 140 -11.80 -0.55 -14.19
CA LEU A 140 -12.31 -1.19 -12.98
C LEU A 140 -11.28 -1.17 -11.85
N ALA A 141 -10.01 -1.50 -12.14
CA ALA A 141 -8.95 -1.48 -11.16
C ALA A 141 -8.70 -0.06 -10.61
N ASN A 142 -8.77 0.97 -11.46
CA ASN A 142 -8.68 2.38 -11.02
C ASN A 142 -9.86 2.77 -10.13
N PHE A 143 -11.08 2.41 -10.50
CA PHE A 143 -12.26 2.69 -9.69
C PHE A 143 -12.17 2.05 -8.32
N CYS A 144 -11.81 0.77 -8.26
CA CYS A 144 -11.62 0.05 -6.99
C CYS A 144 -10.50 0.65 -6.15
N ALA A 145 -9.36 0.98 -6.76
CA ALA A 145 -8.24 1.58 -6.05
C ALA A 145 -8.63 2.94 -5.44
N GLY A 146 -9.31 3.80 -6.21
CA GLY A 146 -9.80 5.09 -5.71
C GLY A 146 -10.80 4.94 -4.56
N GLY A 147 -11.72 3.99 -4.68
CA GLY A 147 -12.65 3.66 -3.60
C GLY A 147 -11.95 3.20 -2.33
N ILE A 148 -10.96 2.30 -2.43
CA ILE A 148 -10.17 1.81 -1.30
C ILE A 148 -9.37 2.95 -0.65
N VAL A 149 -8.71 3.80 -1.43
CA VAL A 149 -8.00 4.99 -0.89
C VAL A 149 -8.94 5.86 -0.08
N ASN A 150 -10.12 6.18 -0.63
CA ASN A 150 -11.11 7.00 0.07
C ASN A 150 -11.61 6.34 1.35
N LEU A 151 -11.87 5.04 1.33
CA LEU A 151 -12.25 4.29 2.53
C LEU A 151 -11.17 4.32 3.61
N ILE A 152 -9.89 4.20 3.24
CA ILE A 152 -8.78 4.32 4.20
C ILE A 152 -8.73 5.73 4.82
N ILE A 153 -8.95 6.78 4.01
CA ILE A 153 -9.02 8.17 4.49
C ILE A 153 -10.14 8.33 5.52
N LEU A 154 -11.33 7.82 5.24
CA LEU A 154 -12.49 7.89 6.15
C LEU A 154 -12.25 7.11 7.45
N LEU A 155 -11.59 5.94 7.37
CA LEU A 155 -11.19 5.16 8.55
C LEU A 155 -10.24 5.92 9.47
N VAL A 156 -9.26 6.59 8.86
CA VAL A 156 -8.27 7.37 9.61
C VAL A 156 -8.92 8.56 10.30
N LYS A 157 -9.88 9.22 9.66
CA LYS A 157 -10.62 10.36 10.20
C LYS A 157 -11.68 9.97 11.23
N GLU A 158 -11.89 8.67 11.47
CA GLU A 158 -12.95 8.16 12.37
C GLU A 158 -14.38 8.60 11.96
N GLU A 159 -14.57 8.93 10.68
CA GLU A 159 -15.85 9.36 10.12
C GLU A 159 -16.79 8.18 9.80
N PHE A 160 -16.37 6.95 10.10
CA PHE A 160 -17.16 5.73 9.85
C PHE A 160 -17.62 5.03 11.13
N PRO A 161 -18.88 4.53 11.17
CA PRO A 161 -19.50 4.04 12.39
C PRO A 161 -18.98 2.68 12.90
N SER A 162 -18.30 1.87 12.09
CA SER A 162 -17.61 0.66 12.57
C SER A 162 -16.74 0.00 11.50
N ASP A 163 -15.60 -0.57 11.93
CA ASP A 163 -14.69 -1.37 11.09
C ASP A 163 -15.40 -2.54 10.41
N LYS A 164 -16.40 -3.17 11.06
CA LYS A 164 -17.15 -4.31 10.53
C LYS A 164 -17.99 -3.98 9.28
N VAL A 165 -18.67 -2.84 9.27
CA VAL A 165 -19.52 -2.43 8.13
C VAL A 165 -18.67 -2.18 6.90
N MET A 166 -17.52 -1.51 7.07
CA MET A 166 -16.65 -1.18 5.97
C MET A 166 -15.97 -2.40 5.36
N ASN A 167 -15.56 -3.33 6.21
CA ASN A 167 -14.91 -4.55 5.78
C ASN A 167 -15.86 -5.47 5.02
N SER A 168 -17.08 -5.63 5.55
CA SER A 168 -18.14 -6.39 4.87
C SER A 168 -18.50 -5.75 3.53
N PHE A 169 -18.60 -4.42 3.47
CA PHE A 169 -18.93 -3.71 2.24
C PHE A 169 -17.82 -3.84 1.18
N THR A 170 -16.57 -3.60 1.56
CA THR A 170 -15.42 -3.72 0.64
C THR A 170 -15.28 -5.15 0.12
N TYR A 171 -15.39 -6.15 1.00
CA TYR A 171 -15.36 -7.55 0.61
C TYR A 171 -16.51 -7.92 -0.34
N ASN A 172 -17.74 -7.51 -0.02
CA ASN A 172 -18.89 -7.81 -0.86
C ASN A 172 -18.83 -7.07 -2.21
N MET A 173 -18.34 -5.84 -2.25
CA MET A 173 -18.10 -5.12 -3.51
C MET A 173 -17.08 -5.84 -4.39
N ILE A 174 -15.93 -6.21 -3.82
CA ILE A 174 -14.89 -6.93 -4.57
C ILE A 174 -15.44 -8.27 -5.05
N LYS A 175 -16.16 -9.01 -4.20
CA LYS A 175 -16.81 -10.26 -4.56
C LYS A 175 -17.84 -10.06 -5.66
N TYR A 176 -18.71 -9.05 -5.53
CA TYR A 176 -19.72 -8.73 -6.53
C TYR A 176 -19.12 -8.38 -7.89
N ILE A 177 -18.09 -7.55 -7.90
CA ILE A 177 -17.34 -7.17 -9.11
C ILE A 177 -16.72 -8.39 -9.79
N ILE A 178 -16.23 -9.36 -9.01
CA ILE A 178 -15.61 -10.59 -9.52
C ILE A 178 -16.64 -11.59 -10.01
N THR A 179 -17.81 -11.69 -9.35
CA THR A 179 -18.84 -12.70 -9.66
C THR A 179 -19.93 -12.22 -10.62
N CYS A 180 -20.04 -10.92 -10.91
CA CYS A 180 -21.13 -10.36 -11.72
C CYS A 180 -21.10 -10.76 -13.21
N GLU A 181 -20.15 -11.54 -13.68
CA GLU A 181 -20.10 -11.99 -15.09
C GLU A 181 -20.67 -13.37 -15.35
N ASP A 182 -21.02 -14.15 -14.32
CA ASP A 182 -21.65 -15.47 -14.56
C ASP A 182 -23.13 -15.38 -15.02
N ASN A 183 -23.74 -14.19 -14.99
CA ASN A 183 -25.15 -13.98 -15.34
C ASN A 183 -25.39 -13.26 -16.67
N ARG A 184 -24.44 -13.21 -17.60
CA ARG A 184 -24.68 -12.70 -18.96
C ARG A 184 -25.00 -13.82 -19.95
N ASN A 185 -25.99 -14.64 -19.62
CA ASN A 185 -26.83 -15.34 -20.57
C ASN A 185 -28.27 -14.80 -20.43
N ILE A 186 -28.46 -13.54 -20.82
CA ILE A 186 -29.76 -13.00 -21.27
C ILE A 186 -29.44 -12.06 -22.44
#